data_c92ebe00f41708239ecae0072d3849eb
#
_entry.id   c92ebe00f41708239ecae0072d3849eb
#
_cell.length_a   1.000
_cell.length_b   1.000
_cell.length_c   1.000
_cell.angle_alpha   90.00
_cell.angle_beta   90.00
_cell.angle_gamma   90.00
#
_symmetry.space_group_name_H-M   'P 1'
#
loop_
_entity.id
_entity.type
_entity.pdbx_description
1 polymer ?
#
loop_
_entity_poly.entity_id
_entity_poly.type
_entity_poly.pdbx_seq_one_letter_code
_entity_poly.pdbx_strand_id
1 'polypeptide(L)'
;MAKDNKNKTDRDEQELVERLQNPATCRKAFEEVIALYSEQLYWQIRRMVQLHDDASDILQNVFLKAWTAIDRFRGSAKLSTWLHKIAINESLTFSRTAETQAICR
;
A
#
# COMPACT_ATOMS: atom_id res chain seq x y z
N MET A 1 -15.77 -22.63 -1.42
CA MET A 1 -14.61 -22.20 -2.18
C MET A 1 -14.11 -20.83 -1.73
N ALA A 2 -14.99 -19.85 -1.67
CA ALA A 2 -14.59 -18.52 -1.19
C ALA A 2 -14.03 -18.55 0.23
N LYS A 3 -14.55 -19.44 1.06
CA LYS A 3 -14.08 -19.58 2.44
C LYS A 3 -12.63 -20.09 2.50
N ASP A 4 -12.30 -21.03 1.64
CA ASP A 4 -10.95 -21.59 1.58
C ASP A 4 -9.95 -20.55 1.13
N ASN A 5 -10.34 -19.74 0.15
CA ASN A 5 -9.49 -18.64 -0.35
C ASN A 5 -9.21 -17.61 0.74
N LYS A 6 -10.22 -17.33 1.56
CA LYS A 6 -10.08 -16.37 2.63
C LYS A 6 -9.09 -16.83 3.68
N ASN A 7 -9.19 -18.10 4.10
CA ASN A 7 -8.27 -18.66 5.08
C ASN A 7 -6.84 -18.73 4.53
N LYS A 8 -6.73 -19.11 3.27
CA LYS A 8 -5.44 -19.19 2.61
C LYS A 8 -4.79 -17.80 2.53
N THR A 9 -5.58 -16.79 2.22
CA THR A 9 -5.09 -15.42 2.14
C THR A 9 -4.55 -14.94 3.48
N ASP A 10 -5.24 -15.26 4.58
CA ASP A 10 -4.78 -14.86 5.91
C ASP A 10 -3.45 -15.52 6.27
N ARG A 11 -3.30 -16.79 5.97
CA ARG A 11 -2.04 -17.50 6.22
C ARG A 11 -0.91 -16.94 5.37
N ASP A 12 -1.19 -16.70 4.10
CA ASP A 12 -0.21 -16.14 3.17
C ASP A 12 0.22 -14.75 3.65
N GLU A 13 -0.73 -13.96 4.15
CA GLU A 13 -0.44 -12.64 4.67
C GLU A 13 0.45 -12.71 5.90
N GLN A 14 0.17 -13.60 6.84
CA GLN A 14 0.98 -13.76 8.03
C GLN A 14 2.40 -14.19 7.69
N GLU A 15 2.52 -15.15 6.81
CA GLU A 15 3.82 -15.63 6.35
C GLU A 15 4.59 -14.50 5.69
N LEU A 16 3.91 -13.71 4.87
CA LEU A 16 4.51 -12.56 4.20
C LEU A 16 4.98 -11.52 5.21
N VAL A 17 4.17 -11.23 6.23
CA VAL A 17 4.55 -10.30 7.29
C VAL A 17 5.80 -10.78 8.01
N GLU A 18 5.87 -12.05 8.33
CA GLU A 18 7.05 -12.61 8.99
C GLU A 18 8.31 -12.44 8.15
N ARG A 19 8.19 -12.68 6.84
CA ARG A 19 9.32 -12.49 5.93
C ARG A 19 9.69 -11.02 5.78
N LEU A 20 8.71 -10.12 5.86
CA LEU A 20 8.97 -8.67 5.82
C LEU A 20 9.75 -8.20 7.03
N GLN A 21 9.57 -8.84 8.17
CA GLN A 21 10.26 -8.46 9.39
C GLN A 21 11.66 -9.06 9.51
N ASN A 22 11.99 -10.01 8.66
CA ASN A 22 13.30 -10.64 8.65
C ASN A 22 14.22 -9.88 7.68
N PRO A 23 15.33 -9.31 8.16
CA PRO A 23 16.22 -8.53 7.28
C PRO A 23 16.75 -9.29 6.07
N ALA A 24 16.88 -10.62 6.19
CA ALA A 24 17.41 -11.43 5.09
C ALA A 24 16.41 -11.59 3.95
N THR A 25 15.10 -11.53 4.26
CA THR A 25 14.06 -11.79 3.27
C THR A 25 13.13 -10.61 3.01
N CYS A 26 13.28 -9.52 3.76
CA CYS A 26 12.32 -8.41 3.70
C CYS A 26 12.22 -7.78 2.31
N ARG A 27 13.32 -7.61 1.61
CA ARG A 27 13.32 -7.01 0.28
C ARG A 27 12.51 -7.85 -0.70
N LYS A 28 12.76 -9.15 -0.72
CA LYS A 28 12.06 -10.06 -1.62
C LYS A 28 10.58 -10.17 -1.26
N ALA A 29 10.30 -10.21 0.05
CA ALA A 29 8.92 -10.24 0.52
C ALA A 29 8.18 -8.96 0.13
N PHE A 30 8.86 -7.81 0.20
CA PHE A 30 8.23 -6.55 -0.19
C PHE A 30 7.92 -6.51 -1.69
N GLU A 31 8.77 -7.10 -2.51
CA GLU A 31 8.48 -7.22 -3.93
C GLU A 31 7.20 -8.02 -4.17
N GLU A 32 6.97 -9.06 -3.38
CA GLU A 32 5.72 -9.82 -3.44
C GLU A 32 4.53 -8.97 -3.01
N VAL A 33 4.71 -8.13 -1.98
CA VAL A 33 3.67 -7.21 -1.53
C VAL A 33 3.26 -6.28 -2.67
N ILE A 34 4.23 -5.72 -3.36
CA ILE A 34 3.97 -4.84 -4.49
C ILE A 34 3.16 -5.58 -5.55
N ALA A 35 3.58 -6.80 -5.90
CA ALA A 35 2.89 -7.57 -6.92
C ALA A 35 1.46 -7.92 -6.53
N LEU A 36 1.24 -8.24 -5.24
CA LEU A 36 -0.07 -8.67 -4.77
C LEU A 36 -1.05 -7.52 -4.60
N TYR A 37 -0.59 -6.38 -4.14
CA TYR A 37 -1.47 -5.30 -3.70
C TYR A 37 -1.49 -4.10 -4.63
N SER A 38 -0.58 -4.02 -5.61
CA SER A 38 -0.49 -2.82 -6.47
C SER A 38 -1.79 -2.54 -7.20
N GLU A 39 -2.44 -3.57 -7.75
CA GLU A 39 -3.68 -3.38 -8.49
C GLU A 39 -4.80 -2.86 -7.59
N GLN A 40 -4.99 -3.48 -6.43
CA GLN A 40 -6.01 -3.05 -5.49
C GLN A 40 -5.80 -1.61 -5.04
N LEU A 41 -4.56 -1.28 -4.69
CA LEU A 41 -4.22 0.06 -4.25
C LEU A 41 -4.38 1.08 -5.37
N TYR A 42 -3.99 0.70 -6.58
CA TYR A 42 -4.14 1.57 -7.74
C TYR A 42 -5.61 1.97 -7.95
N TRP A 43 -6.51 1.00 -7.94
CA TRP A 43 -7.92 1.31 -8.14
C TRP A 43 -8.53 2.09 -6.99
N GLN A 44 -8.07 1.85 -5.77
CA GLN A 44 -8.49 2.64 -4.63
C GLN A 44 -8.06 4.10 -4.80
N ILE A 45 -6.83 4.32 -5.21
CA ILE A 45 -6.31 5.67 -5.45
C ILE A 45 -7.07 6.33 -6.59
N ARG A 46 -7.38 5.57 -7.65
CA ARG A 46 -8.12 6.08 -8.81
C ARG A 46 -9.52 6.58 -8.44
N ARG A 47 -10.09 6.05 -7.39
CA ARG A 47 -11.38 6.55 -6.90
C ARG A 47 -11.27 7.93 -6.27
N MET A 48 -10.09 8.28 -5.82
CA MET A 48 -9.83 9.54 -5.13
C MET A 48 -9.21 10.59 -6.04
N VAL A 49 -8.48 10.17 -7.07
CA VAL A 49 -7.87 11.07 -8.05
C VAL A 49 -8.31 10.67 -9.45
N GLN A 50 -8.43 11.65 -10.33
CA GLN A 50 -9.04 11.42 -11.64
C GLN A 50 -8.02 11.03 -12.71
N LEU A 51 -6.77 11.45 -12.54
CA LEU A 51 -5.76 11.23 -13.57
C LEU A 51 -4.96 9.97 -13.30
N HIS A 52 -4.73 9.19 -14.36
CA HIS A 52 -3.93 7.97 -14.29
C HIS A 52 -2.50 8.25 -13.80
N ASP A 53 -1.88 9.29 -14.34
CA ASP A 53 -0.50 9.62 -13.97
C ASP A 53 -0.39 9.98 -12.50
N ASP A 54 -1.38 10.70 -11.98
CA ASP A 54 -1.40 11.06 -10.56
C ASP A 54 -1.55 9.82 -9.69
N ALA A 55 -2.42 8.89 -10.10
CA ALA A 55 -2.63 7.65 -9.36
C ALA A 55 -1.35 6.81 -9.33
N SER A 56 -0.63 6.76 -10.44
CA SER A 56 0.63 6.02 -10.51
C SER A 56 1.69 6.62 -9.58
N ASP A 57 1.79 7.94 -9.56
CA ASP A 57 2.73 8.63 -8.67
C ASP A 57 2.40 8.39 -7.22
N ILE A 58 1.11 8.46 -6.87
CA ILE A 58 0.66 8.21 -5.50
C ILE A 58 0.97 6.76 -5.11
N LEU A 59 0.73 5.82 -6.02
CA LEU A 59 1.01 4.42 -5.75
C LEU A 59 2.48 4.19 -5.44
N GLN A 60 3.38 4.81 -6.18
CA GLN A 60 4.80 4.72 -5.90
C GLN A 60 5.12 5.29 -4.53
N ASN A 61 4.53 6.42 -4.18
CA ASN A 61 4.74 7.03 -2.87
C ASN A 61 4.22 6.14 -1.75
N VAL A 62 3.09 5.45 -1.96
CA VAL A 62 2.55 4.50 -0.99
C VAL A 62 3.59 3.42 -0.68
N PHE A 63 4.17 2.82 -1.72
CA PHE A 63 5.14 1.76 -1.51
C PHE A 63 6.45 2.26 -0.92
N LEU A 64 6.88 3.46 -1.28
CA LEU A 64 8.06 4.06 -0.66
C LEU A 64 7.85 4.29 0.83
N LYS A 65 6.70 4.83 1.21
CA LYS A 65 6.37 5.03 2.61
C LYS A 65 6.22 3.71 3.34
N ALA A 66 5.59 2.74 2.70
CA ALA A 66 5.45 1.40 3.28
C ALA A 66 6.83 0.79 3.54
N TRP A 67 7.74 0.91 2.59
CA TRP A 67 9.10 0.38 2.75
C TRP A 67 9.81 1.00 3.95
N THR A 68 9.73 2.32 4.10
CA THR A 68 10.39 3.00 5.21
C THR A 68 9.73 2.72 6.55
N ALA A 69 8.44 2.40 6.56
CA ALA A 69 7.68 2.16 7.79
C ALA A 69 7.51 0.68 8.12
N ILE A 70 8.00 -0.22 7.27
CA ILE A 70 7.76 -1.66 7.44
C ILE A 70 8.35 -2.18 8.76
N ASP A 71 9.42 -1.56 9.23
CA ASP A 71 10.03 -1.93 10.51
C ASP A 71 9.08 -1.74 11.68
N ARG A 72 8.17 -0.77 11.54
CA ARG A 72 7.21 -0.44 12.60
C ARG A 72 5.93 -1.25 12.51
N PHE A 73 5.74 -1.92 11.38
CA PHE A 73 4.56 -2.77 11.21
C PHE A 73 4.76 -4.07 11.98
N ARG A 74 3.93 -4.29 12.99
CA ARG A 74 4.08 -5.44 13.88
C ARG A 74 2.97 -6.46 13.73
N GLY A 75 2.20 -6.36 12.67
CA GLY A 75 1.12 -7.31 12.43
C GLY A 75 -0.11 -7.09 13.31
N SER A 76 -0.21 -5.92 13.95
CA SER A 76 -1.38 -5.60 14.77
C SER A 76 -2.63 -5.39 13.92
N ALA A 77 -2.47 -5.16 12.64
CA ALA A 77 -3.57 -5.06 11.68
C ALA A 77 -3.19 -5.87 10.45
N LYS A 78 -4.16 -6.12 9.58
CA LYS A 78 -3.86 -6.80 8.33
C LYS A 78 -2.97 -5.91 7.46
N LEU A 79 -2.07 -6.55 6.74
CA LEU A 79 -1.16 -5.84 5.85
C LEU A 79 -1.93 -5.00 4.82
N SER A 80 -2.99 -5.58 4.24
CA SER A 80 -3.83 -4.86 3.29
C SER A 80 -4.45 -3.60 3.90
N THR A 81 -4.95 -3.70 5.13
CA THR A 81 -5.54 -2.56 5.84
C THR A 81 -4.50 -1.47 6.06
N TRP A 82 -3.31 -1.86 6.47
CA TRP A 82 -2.21 -0.91 6.70
C TRP A 82 -1.83 -0.19 5.41
N LEU A 83 -1.70 -0.92 4.31
CA LEU A 83 -1.38 -0.33 3.01
C LEU A 83 -2.49 0.59 2.53
N HIS A 84 -3.76 0.20 2.71
CA HIS A 84 -4.90 1.03 2.33
C HIS A 84 -4.91 2.36 3.08
N LYS A 85 -4.57 2.35 4.36
CA LYS A 85 -4.48 3.58 5.14
C LYS A 85 -3.40 4.51 4.59
N ILE A 86 -2.25 3.97 4.23
CA ILE A 86 -1.19 4.75 3.62
C ILE A 86 -1.67 5.34 2.30
N ALA A 87 -2.37 4.55 1.49
CA ALA A 87 -2.89 4.99 0.20
C ALA A 87 -3.88 6.14 0.36
N ILE A 88 -4.79 6.04 1.32
CA ILE A 88 -5.76 7.09 1.60
C ILE A 88 -5.04 8.37 2.02
N ASN A 89 -4.08 8.27 2.93
CA ASN A 89 -3.33 9.42 3.41
C ASN A 89 -2.56 10.10 2.28
N GLU A 90 -1.91 9.31 1.44
CA GLU A 90 -1.15 9.86 0.32
C GLU A 90 -2.07 10.54 -0.70
N SER A 91 -3.23 9.96 -0.96
CA SER A 91 -4.20 10.56 -1.88
C SER A 91 -4.73 11.88 -1.36
N LEU A 92 -5.03 11.95 -0.06
CA LEU A 92 -5.50 13.18 0.56
C LEU A 92 -4.42 14.26 0.54
N THR A 93 -3.19 13.89 0.84
CA THR A 93 -2.06 14.82 0.83
C THR A 93 -1.84 15.36 -0.59
N PHE A 94 -1.91 14.50 -1.57
CA PHE A 94 -1.76 14.90 -2.97
C PHE A 94 -2.84 15.90 -3.38
N SER A 95 -4.09 15.63 -3.02
CA SER A 95 -5.19 16.53 -3.35
C SER A 95 -5.00 17.91 -2.72
N ARG A 96 -4.57 17.97 -1.47
CA ARG A 96 -4.30 19.23 -0.79
C ARG A 96 -3.17 20.01 -1.46
N THR A 97 -2.10 19.30 -1.80
CA THR A 97 -0.96 19.93 -2.46
C THR A 97 -1.36 20.50 -3.81
N ALA A 98 -2.14 19.75 -4.58
CA ALA A 98 -2.62 20.21 -5.88
C ALA A 98 -3.49 21.45 -5.75
N GLU A 99 -4.40 21.46 -4.79
CA GLU A 99 -5.25 22.62 -4.53
C GLU A 99 -4.43 23.84 -4.12
N THR A 100 -3.47 23.63 -3.23
CA THR A 100 -2.59 24.69 -2.78
C THR A 100 -1.77 25.27 -3.92
N GLN A 101 -1.25 24.41 -4.77
CA GLN A 101 -0.48 24.85 -5.93
C GLN A 101 -1.34 25.63 -6.92
N ALA A 102 -2.57 25.17 -7.11
CA ALA A 102 -3.50 25.86 -8.00
C ALA A 102 -3.84 27.26 -7.47
N ILE A 103 -4.01 27.39 -6.16
CA ILE A 103 -4.31 28.66 -5.53
C ILE A 103 -3.11 29.61 -5.60
N CYS A 104 -1.92 29.07 -5.44
CA CYS A 104 -0.69 29.89 -5.46
C CYS A 104 -0.34 30.42 -6.83
N ARG A 105 -0.95 29.89 -7.88
CA ARG A 105 -0.74 30.40 -9.22
C ARG A 105 -1.66 31.59 -9.47
#